data_09271f40d9c8352996968f694182520d
#
_entry.id   09271f40d9c8352996968f694182520d
#
_cell.length_a   1.000
_cell.length_b   1.000
_cell.length_c   1.000
_cell.angle_alpha   90.00
_cell.angle_beta   90.00
_cell.angle_gamma   90.00
#
_symmetry.space_group_name_H-M   'P 1'
#
loop_
_entity.id
_entity.type
_entity.pdbx_description
1 polymer ?
#
loop_
_entity_poly.entity_id
_entity_poly.type
_entity_poly.pdbx_seq_one_letter_code
_entity_poly.pdbx_strand_id
1 'polypeptide(L)'
;MEGRDVYLVAGLRSHLGLQNGIFKEVPPEKLGAALLRQLCVQVPVAREAQLVIGGNAVGSGGNLIRLMALEAGFPVGTPALTVDMQCASALAALSLGYGQIRSGLLDVVLAGGVESSSMQPRRVYQPWDARYTPEGYMTAQFSPDTDSPRTMLEGAERTAQVYRVPREELDRWAVRSHQKAAEARQSGALAPYVVSLFGSTRDESLRPRMNEKLAKRMPTLFRKDEVEALLTPEERQKTGSCTPTLTAANACLTQDGAAFLLLCSGRQLEKWSREGRTVEPLARIVHVTMAGVEPRFSPLGALAVGDKALEEAGLTVSDVDDFEYNEAFAVISALFARRHPDCVDRYLPLGGALAYGHPYGCSGAVLVIHALAALKQQGGRRALCAIAGAGGTGAAVILETGGGTDGLCTVGGALGCGAAGETFFH
;
A
#
# COMPACT_ATOMS: atom_id res chain seq x y z
N MET A 1 -9.26 -27.23 -14.50
CA MET A 1 -9.14 -26.02 -13.66
C MET A 1 -9.28 -24.73 -14.51
N GLU A 2 -9.76 -24.86 -15.72
CA GLU A 2 -10.08 -23.73 -16.60
C GLU A 2 -11.12 -22.81 -15.94
N GLY A 3 -10.99 -21.52 -16.15
CA GLY A 3 -11.94 -20.50 -15.63
C GLY A 3 -11.72 -20.03 -14.19
N ARG A 4 -10.71 -20.54 -13.46
CA ARG A 4 -10.39 -20.10 -12.09
C ARG A 4 -9.26 -19.09 -12.00
N ASP A 5 -8.73 -18.62 -13.12
CA ASP A 5 -7.80 -17.51 -13.10
C ASP A 5 -8.48 -16.26 -12.51
N VAL A 6 -7.70 -15.48 -11.77
CA VAL A 6 -8.18 -14.30 -11.06
C VAL A 6 -7.65 -13.06 -11.75
N TYR A 7 -8.56 -12.17 -12.07
CA TYR A 7 -8.25 -10.94 -12.80
C TYR A 7 -8.57 -9.71 -11.95
N LEU A 8 -7.72 -8.71 -12.07
CA LEU A 8 -7.99 -7.34 -11.64
C LEU A 8 -8.69 -6.61 -12.77
N VAL A 9 -9.88 -6.10 -12.53
CA VAL A 9 -10.66 -5.37 -13.54
C VAL A 9 -10.81 -3.89 -13.25
N ALA A 10 -10.56 -3.49 -12.01
CA ALA A 10 -10.53 -2.08 -11.62
C ALA A 10 -9.65 -1.86 -10.39
N GLY A 11 -9.16 -0.64 -10.24
CA GLY A 11 -8.48 -0.17 -9.04
C GLY A 11 -8.62 1.33 -8.93
N LEU A 12 -9.05 1.82 -7.76
CA LEU A 12 -9.13 3.24 -7.45
C LEU A 12 -8.54 3.53 -6.07
N ARG A 13 -7.95 4.71 -5.93
CA ARG A 13 -7.55 5.26 -4.63
C ARG A 13 -8.01 6.72 -4.46
N SER A 14 -8.16 7.15 -3.24
CA SER A 14 -8.24 8.57 -2.91
C SER A 14 -6.90 9.25 -3.14
N HIS A 15 -6.85 10.58 -3.09
CA HIS A 15 -5.61 11.25 -2.70
C HIS A 15 -5.19 10.77 -1.31
N LEU A 16 -3.89 10.85 -1.01
CA LEU A 16 -3.34 10.50 0.28
C LEU A 16 -3.11 11.78 1.10
N GLY A 17 -3.83 11.87 2.23
CA GLY A 17 -3.79 13.01 3.14
C GLY A 17 -2.74 12.81 4.23
N LEU A 18 -2.04 13.87 4.63
CA LEU A 18 -1.19 13.85 5.81
C LEU A 18 -2.03 13.60 7.07
N GLN A 19 -1.44 12.98 8.08
CA GLN A 19 -2.04 12.97 9.41
C GLN A 19 -2.34 14.40 9.86
N ASN A 20 -3.58 14.66 10.26
CA ASN A 20 -4.13 15.97 10.56
C ASN A 20 -4.21 16.93 9.34
N GLY A 21 -4.14 16.38 8.12
CA GLY A 21 -4.28 17.10 6.86
C GLY A 21 -5.70 17.16 6.34
N ILE A 22 -5.86 17.00 5.01
CA ILE A 22 -7.15 17.20 4.31
C ILE A 22 -8.27 16.29 4.81
N PHE A 23 -7.96 15.08 5.31
CA PHE A 23 -8.97 14.11 5.77
C PHE A 23 -9.11 14.06 7.29
N LYS A 24 -8.52 14.99 8.05
CA LYS A 24 -8.50 14.97 9.54
C LYS A 24 -9.89 14.88 10.21
N GLU A 25 -10.94 15.33 9.52
CA GLU A 25 -12.32 15.33 10.02
C GLU A 25 -13.20 14.32 9.27
N VAL A 26 -12.60 13.49 8.40
CA VAL A 26 -13.31 12.49 7.61
C VAL A 26 -13.15 11.12 8.26
N PRO A 27 -14.21 10.53 8.84
CA PRO A 27 -14.14 9.18 9.37
C PRO A 27 -13.71 8.17 8.31
N PRO A 28 -12.88 7.18 8.66
CA PRO A 28 -12.35 6.22 7.69
C PRO A 28 -13.45 5.47 6.94
N GLU A 29 -14.54 5.09 7.60
CA GLU A 29 -15.68 4.45 6.94
C GLU A 29 -16.35 5.36 5.90
N LYS A 30 -16.39 6.68 6.12
CA LYS A 30 -16.93 7.64 5.17
C LYS A 30 -15.99 7.82 3.96
N LEU A 31 -14.67 7.89 4.21
CA LEU A 31 -13.67 7.99 3.16
C LEU A 31 -13.71 6.76 2.26
N GLY A 32 -13.65 5.56 2.84
CA GLY A 32 -13.72 4.31 2.11
C GLY A 32 -15.05 4.11 1.38
N ALA A 33 -16.17 4.45 2.01
CA ALA A 33 -17.49 4.38 1.37
C ALA A 33 -17.61 5.31 0.15
N ALA A 34 -17.08 6.53 0.25
CA ALA A 34 -17.06 7.46 -0.87
C ALA A 34 -16.21 6.89 -2.04
N LEU A 35 -15.07 6.27 -1.75
CA LEU A 35 -14.25 5.61 -2.76
C LEU A 35 -14.99 4.44 -3.43
N LEU A 36 -15.62 3.57 -2.64
CA LEU A 36 -16.40 2.43 -3.17
C LEU A 36 -17.56 2.90 -4.04
N ARG A 37 -18.28 3.98 -3.66
CA ARG A 37 -19.33 4.57 -4.50
C ARG A 37 -18.75 5.03 -5.84
N GLN A 38 -17.60 5.72 -5.85
CA GLN A 38 -16.96 6.15 -7.10
C GLN A 38 -16.53 4.96 -7.96
N LEU A 39 -15.99 3.92 -7.35
CA LEU A 39 -15.63 2.70 -8.07
C LEU A 39 -16.84 2.04 -8.70
N CYS A 40 -17.97 1.96 -7.99
CA CYS A 40 -19.23 1.44 -8.53
C CYS A 40 -19.87 2.33 -9.62
N VAL A 41 -19.58 3.63 -9.63
CA VAL A 41 -20.02 4.55 -10.70
C VAL A 41 -19.18 4.33 -11.95
N GLN A 42 -17.84 4.25 -11.81
CA GLN A 42 -16.94 4.06 -12.93
C GLN A 42 -16.99 2.64 -13.51
N VAL A 43 -17.18 1.64 -12.64
CA VAL A 43 -17.22 0.22 -12.98
C VAL A 43 -18.47 -0.42 -12.36
N PRO A 44 -19.64 -0.33 -13.01
CA PRO A 44 -20.93 -0.75 -12.44
C PRO A 44 -20.96 -2.22 -11.97
N VAL A 45 -20.20 -3.12 -12.60
CA VAL A 45 -20.10 -4.53 -12.17
C VAL A 45 -19.51 -4.72 -10.78
N ALA A 46 -18.85 -3.70 -10.21
CA ALA A 46 -18.38 -3.72 -8.84
C ALA A 46 -19.51 -3.87 -7.80
N ARG A 47 -20.74 -3.49 -8.15
CA ARG A 47 -21.92 -3.70 -7.29
C ARG A 47 -22.28 -5.18 -7.13
N GLU A 48 -21.78 -6.05 -8.01
CA GLU A 48 -21.98 -7.50 -7.95
C GLU A 48 -20.97 -8.20 -7.00
N ALA A 49 -20.14 -7.44 -6.29
CA ALA A 49 -19.21 -8.00 -5.33
C ALA A 49 -19.93 -8.87 -4.30
N GLN A 50 -19.51 -10.12 -4.22
CA GLN A 50 -20.04 -11.12 -3.29
C GLN A 50 -19.35 -11.03 -1.92
N LEU A 51 -18.25 -10.28 -1.83
CA LEU A 51 -17.48 -10.07 -0.61
C LEU A 51 -16.69 -8.75 -0.72
N VAL A 52 -16.63 -8.00 0.37
CA VAL A 52 -15.73 -6.85 0.52
C VAL A 52 -14.71 -7.16 1.61
N ILE A 53 -13.43 -7.21 1.27
CA ILE A 53 -12.33 -7.42 2.22
C ILE A 53 -11.43 -6.20 2.24
N GLY A 54 -11.12 -5.68 3.39
CA GLY A 54 -10.22 -4.53 3.45
C GLY A 54 -9.36 -4.46 4.68
N GLY A 55 -8.19 -3.87 4.50
CA GLY A 55 -7.23 -3.59 5.55
C GLY A 55 -7.58 -2.35 6.36
N ASN A 56 -7.35 -2.42 7.67
CA ASN A 56 -7.34 -1.29 8.58
C ASN A 56 -6.51 -1.66 9.81
N ALA A 57 -5.45 -0.91 10.09
CA ALA A 57 -4.47 -1.25 11.12
C ALA A 57 -4.62 -0.41 12.40
N VAL A 58 -4.95 0.88 12.27
CA VAL A 58 -4.99 1.80 13.43
C VAL A 58 -6.40 2.26 13.81
N GLY A 59 -7.43 1.71 13.20
CA GLY A 59 -8.82 2.09 13.43
C GLY A 59 -9.36 1.70 14.82
N SER A 60 -10.64 2.00 15.02
CA SER A 60 -11.34 1.81 16.29
C SER A 60 -11.61 0.35 16.67
N GLY A 61 -11.28 -0.61 15.80
CA GLY A 61 -11.69 -2.00 15.94
C GLY A 61 -13.10 -2.25 15.38
N GLY A 62 -13.68 -3.38 15.73
CA GLY A 62 -14.91 -3.84 15.09
C GLY A 62 -14.67 -4.27 13.63
N ASN A 63 -15.74 -4.34 12.87
CA ASN A 63 -15.64 -4.65 11.44
C ASN A 63 -15.85 -3.35 10.62
N LEU A 64 -14.82 -2.50 10.58
CA LEU A 64 -14.86 -1.21 9.91
C LEU A 64 -15.24 -1.36 8.43
N ILE A 65 -14.74 -2.38 7.76
CA ILE A 65 -15.04 -2.62 6.33
C ILE A 65 -16.51 -2.98 6.14
N ARG A 66 -17.14 -3.67 7.10
CA ARG A 66 -18.59 -3.91 7.03
C ARG A 66 -19.39 -2.60 7.18
N LEU A 67 -19.01 -1.76 8.14
CA LEU A 67 -19.62 -0.44 8.31
C LEU A 67 -19.48 0.40 7.02
N MET A 68 -18.28 0.43 6.46
CA MET A 68 -17.97 1.11 5.22
C MET A 68 -18.77 0.58 4.02
N ALA A 69 -18.90 -0.75 3.87
CA ALA A 69 -19.65 -1.35 2.76
C ALA A 69 -21.14 -1.00 2.83
N LEU A 70 -21.73 -1.05 4.03
CA LEU A 70 -23.12 -0.63 4.24
C LEU A 70 -23.32 0.87 3.96
N GLU A 71 -22.41 1.70 4.43
CA GLU A 71 -22.38 3.14 4.14
C GLU A 71 -22.26 3.43 2.64
N ALA A 72 -21.51 2.59 1.90
CA ALA A 72 -21.37 2.69 0.45
C ALA A 72 -22.65 2.26 -0.32
N GLY A 73 -23.63 1.65 0.36
CA GLY A 73 -24.88 1.18 -0.22
C GLY A 73 -24.81 -0.23 -0.80
N PHE A 74 -23.85 -1.06 -0.36
CA PHE A 74 -23.87 -2.48 -0.69
C PHE A 74 -25.04 -3.18 0.00
N PRO A 75 -25.62 -4.23 -0.63
CA PRO A 75 -26.70 -5.00 -0.05
C PRO A 75 -26.33 -5.55 1.33
N VAL A 76 -27.30 -5.62 2.24
CA VAL A 76 -27.09 -6.20 3.58
C VAL A 76 -26.66 -7.66 3.53
N GLY A 77 -26.97 -8.38 2.45
CA GLY A 77 -26.53 -9.74 2.18
C GLY A 77 -25.08 -9.86 1.73
N THR A 78 -24.42 -8.78 1.30
CA THR A 78 -23.00 -8.81 0.92
C THR A 78 -22.14 -8.82 2.19
N PRO A 79 -21.44 -9.92 2.51
CA PRO A 79 -20.54 -9.95 3.65
C PRO A 79 -19.35 -9.01 3.45
N ALA A 80 -18.77 -8.55 4.56
CA ALA A 80 -17.54 -7.80 4.52
C ALA A 80 -16.70 -8.12 5.76
N LEU A 81 -15.38 -8.03 5.65
CA LEU A 81 -14.48 -8.26 6.77
C LEU A 81 -13.27 -7.32 6.76
N THR A 82 -12.84 -6.99 7.96
CA THR A 82 -11.61 -6.19 8.19
C THR A 82 -10.45 -7.13 8.47
N VAL A 83 -9.32 -6.88 7.80
CA VAL A 83 -8.06 -7.59 7.98
C VAL A 83 -7.05 -6.65 8.63
N ASP A 84 -6.36 -7.14 9.66
CA ASP A 84 -5.20 -6.48 10.25
C ASP A 84 -3.97 -7.40 10.09
N MET A 85 -3.08 -7.02 9.22
CA MET A 85 -1.71 -7.50 9.06
C MET A 85 -0.79 -6.28 9.03
N GLN A 86 -1.16 -5.24 9.79
CA GLN A 86 -0.50 -3.95 9.84
C GLN A 86 -0.37 -3.33 8.42
N CYS A 87 0.79 -2.84 8.04
CA CYS A 87 1.04 -2.26 6.72
C CYS A 87 0.71 -3.20 5.55
N ALA A 88 0.77 -4.51 5.75
CA ALA A 88 0.50 -5.52 4.72
C ALA A 88 -1.00 -5.87 4.57
N SER A 89 -1.89 -5.25 5.34
CA SER A 89 -3.31 -5.61 5.42
C SER A 89 -4.03 -5.63 4.08
N ALA A 90 -3.79 -4.66 3.19
CA ALA A 90 -4.47 -4.63 1.88
C ALA A 90 -4.00 -5.74 0.94
N LEU A 91 -2.70 -6.11 0.93
CA LEU A 91 -2.23 -7.28 0.17
C LEU A 91 -2.70 -8.59 0.80
N ALA A 92 -2.82 -8.67 2.12
CA ALA A 92 -3.46 -9.80 2.78
C ALA A 92 -4.94 -9.92 2.39
N ALA A 93 -5.69 -8.80 2.36
CA ALA A 93 -7.06 -8.77 1.87
C ALA A 93 -7.18 -9.23 0.40
N LEU A 94 -6.27 -8.78 -0.46
CA LEU A 94 -6.17 -9.23 -1.85
C LEU A 94 -5.89 -10.73 -1.92
N SER A 95 -4.94 -11.25 -1.14
CA SER A 95 -4.60 -12.68 -1.09
C SER A 95 -5.78 -13.54 -0.64
N LEU A 96 -6.54 -13.08 0.36
CA LEU A 96 -7.76 -13.75 0.80
C LEU A 96 -8.83 -13.75 -0.32
N GLY A 97 -9.05 -12.61 -0.96
CA GLY A 97 -9.98 -12.50 -2.10
C GLY A 97 -9.58 -13.39 -3.27
N TYR A 98 -8.28 -13.43 -3.61
CA TYR A 98 -7.71 -14.34 -4.59
C TYR A 98 -8.02 -15.79 -4.23
N GLY A 99 -7.78 -16.20 -2.97
CA GLY A 99 -8.05 -17.56 -2.51
C GLY A 99 -9.53 -17.96 -2.63
N GLN A 100 -10.47 -17.05 -2.30
CA GLN A 100 -11.91 -17.28 -2.43
C GLN A 100 -12.33 -17.51 -3.90
N ILE A 101 -11.77 -16.71 -4.82
CA ILE A 101 -12.05 -16.86 -6.25
C ILE A 101 -11.37 -18.12 -6.80
N ARG A 102 -10.11 -18.34 -6.47
CA ARG A 102 -9.31 -19.47 -6.96
C ARG A 102 -9.88 -20.83 -6.53
N SER A 103 -10.45 -20.89 -5.32
CA SER A 103 -11.16 -22.09 -4.82
C SER A 103 -12.53 -22.31 -5.50
N GLY A 104 -13.06 -21.28 -6.18
CA GLY A 104 -14.38 -21.34 -6.83
C GLY A 104 -15.55 -21.05 -5.91
N LEU A 105 -15.29 -20.57 -4.67
CA LEU A 105 -16.35 -20.18 -3.73
C LEU A 105 -17.02 -18.87 -4.13
N LEU A 106 -16.26 -17.93 -4.67
CA LEU A 106 -16.74 -16.62 -5.12
C LEU A 106 -16.24 -16.32 -6.54
N ASP A 107 -16.91 -15.40 -7.21
CA ASP A 107 -16.54 -14.93 -8.54
C ASP A 107 -16.14 -13.46 -8.59
N VAL A 108 -16.65 -12.64 -7.67
CA VAL A 108 -16.42 -11.19 -7.65
C VAL A 108 -16.12 -10.75 -6.21
N VAL A 109 -14.96 -10.13 -5.99
CA VAL A 109 -14.51 -9.66 -4.68
C VAL A 109 -13.95 -8.25 -4.80
N LEU A 110 -14.32 -7.38 -3.88
CA LEU A 110 -13.63 -6.10 -3.65
C LEU A 110 -12.58 -6.30 -2.55
N ALA A 111 -11.32 -6.02 -2.87
CA ALA A 111 -10.19 -6.14 -1.95
C ALA A 111 -9.41 -4.82 -1.89
N GLY A 112 -9.00 -4.39 -0.70
CA GLY A 112 -8.27 -3.15 -0.55
C GLY A 112 -8.11 -2.73 0.90
N GLY A 113 -8.39 -1.48 1.20
CA GLY A 113 -8.36 -0.99 2.58
C GLY A 113 -8.61 0.51 2.71
N VAL A 114 -8.69 0.94 3.93
CA VAL A 114 -8.81 2.33 4.34
C VAL A 114 -8.03 2.55 5.62
N GLU A 115 -7.41 3.72 5.74
CA GLU A 115 -6.73 4.11 6.97
C GLU A 115 -6.99 5.57 7.29
N SER A 116 -7.09 5.88 8.59
CA SER A 116 -7.04 7.24 9.09
C SER A 116 -6.13 7.30 10.32
N SER A 117 -4.91 7.76 10.12
CA SER A 117 -4.00 8.08 11.21
C SER A 117 -4.44 9.33 11.98
N SER A 118 -5.20 10.21 11.32
CA SER A 118 -5.79 11.42 11.94
C SER A 118 -6.86 11.10 12.96
N MET A 119 -7.66 10.06 12.70
CA MET A 119 -8.77 9.66 13.58
C MET A 119 -8.47 8.36 14.34
N GLN A 120 -7.22 7.98 14.45
CA GLN A 120 -6.80 6.84 15.25
C GLN A 120 -7.24 7.01 16.71
N PRO A 121 -8.04 6.08 17.28
CA PRO A 121 -8.47 6.17 18.66
C PRO A 121 -7.30 5.87 19.62
N ARG A 122 -7.29 6.54 20.76
CA ARG A 122 -6.45 6.15 21.87
C ARG A 122 -7.06 4.93 22.55
N ARG A 123 -6.25 3.92 22.83
CA ARG A 123 -6.66 2.67 23.49
C ARG A 123 -6.14 2.67 24.92
N VAL A 124 -6.92 2.11 25.85
CA VAL A 124 -6.56 2.01 27.28
C VAL A 124 -6.78 0.56 27.70
N TYR A 125 -5.78 -0.04 28.34
CA TYR A 125 -5.93 -1.35 28.98
C TYR A 125 -6.81 -1.23 30.22
N GLN A 126 -7.37 -2.33 30.68
CA GLN A 126 -8.16 -2.35 31.91
C GLN A 126 -7.26 -2.10 33.13
N PRO A 127 -7.77 -1.48 34.22
CA PRO A 127 -6.95 -1.13 35.38
C PRO A 127 -6.18 -2.27 36.05
N TRP A 128 -6.60 -3.51 35.83
CA TRP A 128 -5.92 -4.70 36.36
C TRP A 128 -4.90 -5.32 35.38
N ASP A 129 -4.74 -4.76 34.19
CA ASP A 129 -3.68 -5.17 33.26
C ASP A 129 -2.36 -4.49 33.64
N ALA A 130 -1.28 -5.23 33.66
CA ALA A 130 0.05 -4.68 34.00
C ALA A 130 0.53 -3.57 33.07
N ARG A 131 -0.06 -3.48 31.86
CA ARG A 131 0.24 -2.45 30.85
C ARG A 131 -0.65 -1.21 30.99
N TYR A 132 -1.53 -1.17 32.00
CA TYR A 132 -2.44 -0.04 32.19
C TYR A 132 -1.69 1.25 32.44
N THR A 133 -2.06 2.28 31.70
CA THR A 133 -1.73 3.69 31.99
C THR A 133 -2.99 4.52 31.73
N PRO A 134 -3.27 5.56 32.52
CA PRO A 134 -4.43 6.43 32.29
C PRO A 134 -4.41 7.12 30.94
N GLU A 135 -3.20 7.41 30.41
CA GLU A 135 -2.97 8.04 29.11
C GLU A 135 -3.26 7.09 27.96
N GLY A 136 -3.23 5.78 28.20
CA GLY A 136 -3.39 4.76 27.18
C GLY A 136 -2.25 4.77 26.15
N TYR A 137 -2.50 4.09 25.01
CA TYR A 137 -1.51 3.94 23.94
C TYR A 137 -2.11 4.18 22.56
N MET A 138 -1.24 4.59 21.63
CA MET A 138 -1.57 4.74 20.20
C MET A 138 -1.00 3.57 19.37
N THR A 139 0.25 3.18 19.64
CA THR A 139 0.92 2.08 18.95
C THR A 139 0.71 0.78 19.71
N ALA A 140 0.15 -0.23 19.07
CA ALA A 140 0.01 -1.57 19.64
C ALA A 140 1.38 -2.27 19.75
N GLN A 141 1.48 -3.22 20.63
CA GLN A 141 2.62 -4.15 20.68
C GLN A 141 2.54 -5.10 19.48
N PHE A 142 3.62 -5.22 18.72
CA PHE A 142 3.66 -6.00 17.47
C PHE A 142 4.31 -7.38 17.61
N SER A 143 5.13 -7.56 18.64
CA SER A 143 5.73 -8.85 19.00
C SER A 143 6.04 -8.90 20.49
N PRO A 144 6.27 -10.08 21.09
CA PRO A 144 6.48 -10.21 22.53
C PRO A 144 7.56 -9.30 23.11
N ASP A 145 8.62 -9.06 22.33
CA ASP A 145 9.81 -8.32 22.77
C ASP A 145 9.86 -6.87 22.23
N THR A 146 8.74 -6.34 21.69
CA THR A 146 8.69 -5.01 21.10
C THR A 146 7.51 -4.22 21.65
N ASP A 147 7.74 -3.47 22.71
CA ASP A 147 6.76 -2.61 23.38
C ASP A 147 6.95 -1.10 23.11
N SER A 148 8.01 -0.75 22.40
CA SER A 148 8.31 0.65 22.06
C SER A 148 7.29 1.22 21.05
N PRO A 149 6.77 2.44 21.28
CA PRO A 149 5.95 3.13 20.28
C PRO A 149 6.73 3.48 19.00
N ARG A 150 8.06 3.36 19.02
CA ARG A 150 8.98 3.62 17.90
C ARG A 150 9.51 2.33 17.27
N THR A 151 8.94 1.17 17.60
CA THR A 151 9.44 -0.17 17.17
C THR A 151 9.79 -0.24 15.69
N MET A 152 8.96 0.32 14.79
CA MET A 152 9.24 0.28 13.34
C MET A 152 10.42 1.16 12.94
N LEU A 153 10.58 2.33 13.55
CA LEU A 153 11.74 3.21 13.37
C LEU A 153 13.02 2.54 13.90
N GLU A 154 12.93 1.92 15.08
CA GLU A 154 14.02 1.18 15.72
C GLU A 154 14.47 -0.01 14.86
N GLY A 155 13.51 -0.76 14.30
CA GLY A 155 13.79 -1.86 13.36
C GLY A 155 14.48 -1.37 12.08
N ALA A 156 14.06 -0.23 11.55
CA ALA A 156 14.67 0.36 10.35
C ALA A 156 16.07 0.91 10.63
N GLU A 157 16.28 1.60 11.76
CA GLU A 157 17.60 2.06 12.18
C GLU A 157 18.54 0.87 12.39
N ARG A 158 18.10 -0.16 13.15
CA ARG A 158 18.87 -1.41 13.35
C ARG A 158 19.22 -2.05 12.02
N THR A 159 18.28 -2.16 11.09
CA THR A 159 18.51 -2.74 9.75
C THR A 159 19.59 -1.94 9.02
N ALA A 160 19.50 -0.61 9.01
CA ALA A 160 20.50 0.24 8.35
C ALA A 160 21.89 0.05 8.97
N GLN A 161 21.98 -0.03 10.30
CA GLN A 161 23.25 -0.26 11.00
C GLN A 161 23.85 -1.63 10.65
N VAL A 162 23.08 -2.71 10.82
CA VAL A 162 23.57 -4.09 10.63
C VAL A 162 23.98 -4.36 9.18
N TYR A 163 23.23 -3.80 8.22
CA TYR A 163 23.54 -3.90 6.80
C TYR A 163 24.48 -2.80 6.29
N ARG A 164 24.97 -1.95 7.18
CA ARG A 164 25.93 -0.86 6.88
C ARG A 164 25.44 0.03 5.73
N VAL A 165 24.17 0.44 5.81
CA VAL A 165 23.59 1.40 4.85
C VAL A 165 23.80 2.81 5.40
N PRO A 166 24.65 3.65 4.80
CA PRO A 166 24.91 4.98 5.31
C PRO A 166 23.74 5.91 5.05
N ARG A 167 23.61 6.95 5.85
CA ARG A 167 22.55 7.95 5.77
C ARG A 167 22.45 8.56 4.36
N GLU A 168 23.57 8.87 3.74
CA GLU A 168 23.62 9.50 2.43
C GLU A 168 22.97 8.61 1.35
N GLU A 169 23.07 7.29 1.48
CA GLU A 169 22.39 6.36 0.58
C GLU A 169 20.87 6.38 0.81
N LEU A 170 20.43 6.38 2.07
CA LEU A 170 19.03 6.49 2.43
C LEU A 170 18.42 7.82 1.94
N ASP A 171 19.13 8.92 2.11
CA ASP A 171 18.68 10.24 1.68
C ASP A 171 18.57 10.32 0.14
N ARG A 172 19.47 9.68 -0.63
CA ARG A 172 19.36 9.59 -2.10
C ARG A 172 18.10 8.85 -2.54
N TRP A 173 17.73 7.76 -1.85
CA TRP A 173 16.48 7.05 -2.14
C TRP A 173 15.24 7.90 -1.87
N ALA A 174 15.22 8.66 -0.78
CA ALA A 174 14.16 9.61 -0.49
C ALA A 174 14.03 10.68 -1.58
N VAL A 175 15.15 11.25 -2.02
CA VAL A 175 15.18 12.23 -3.12
C VAL A 175 14.64 11.62 -4.41
N ARG A 176 15.10 10.41 -4.78
CA ARG A 176 14.64 9.70 -5.97
C ARG A 176 13.13 9.45 -5.93
N SER A 177 12.59 8.99 -4.80
CA SER A 177 11.16 8.75 -4.63
C SER A 177 10.34 10.01 -4.92
N HIS A 178 10.71 11.14 -4.33
CA HIS A 178 10.03 12.42 -4.59
C HIS A 178 10.17 12.92 -6.03
N GLN A 179 11.33 12.72 -6.67
CA GLN A 179 11.55 13.10 -8.07
C GLN A 179 10.66 12.27 -8.99
N LYS A 180 10.65 10.94 -8.81
CA LYS A 180 9.79 10.03 -9.59
C LYS A 180 8.31 10.32 -9.41
N ALA A 181 7.88 10.60 -8.18
CA ALA A 181 6.50 10.99 -7.91
C ALA A 181 6.13 12.36 -8.55
N ALA A 182 7.06 13.31 -8.62
CA ALA A 182 6.84 14.58 -9.31
C ALA A 182 6.72 14.38 -10.83
N GLU A 183 7.56 13.54 -11.44
CA GLU A 183 7.47 13.14 -12.85
C GLU A 183 6.13 12.45 -13.16
N ALA A 184 5.72 11.47 -12.32
CA ALA A 184 4.44 10.79 -12.45
C ALA A 184 3.23 11.74 -12.35
N ARG A 185 3.30 12.72 -11.46
CA ARG A 185 2.27 13.77 -11.37
C ARG A 185 2.21 14.64 -12.62
N GLN A 186 3.36 15.02 -13.19
CA GLN A 186 3.43 15.83 -14.40
C GLN A 186 2.92 15.08 -15.64
N SER A 187 3.25 13.80 -15.77
CA SER A 187 2.78 12.93 -16.86
C SER A 187 1.30 12.55 -16.73
N GLY A 188 0.70 12.69 -15.54
CA GLY A 188 -0.66 12.24 -15.27
C GLY A 188 -0.82 10.72 -15.22
N ALA A 189 0.27 9.95 -15.05
CA ALA A 189 0.26 8.48 -15.06
C ALA A 189 -0.76 7.87 -14.09
N LEU A 190 -0.93 8.49 -12.92
CA LEU A 190 -1.86 8.03 -11.88
C LEU A 190 -3.27 8.64 -12.01
N ALA A 191 -3.49 9.63 -12.88
CA ALA A 191 -4.76 10.34 -12.97
C ALA A 191 -5.99 9.42 -13.21
N PRO A 192 -5.90 8.32 -14.00
CA PRO A 192 -7.02 7.41 -14.20
C PRO A 192 -7.44 6.63 -12.95
N TYR A 193 -6.56 6.55 -11.94
CA TYR A 193 -6.73 5.71 -10.76
C TYR A 193 -6.97 6.50 -9.47
N VAL A 194 -6.88 7.83 -9.52
CA VAL A 194 -7.01 8.70 -8.35
C VAL A 194 -8.27 9.52 -8.42
N VAL A 195 -9.07 9.47 -7.36
CA VAL A 195 -10.32 10.24 -7.28
C VAL A 195 -10.23 11.32 -6.20
N SER A 196 -10.76 12.50 -6.53
CA SER A 196 -10.91 13.61 -5.58
C SER A 196 -12.11 13.36 -4.69
N LEU A 197 -11.87 13.25 -3.38
CA LEU A 197 -12.90 13.04 -2.37
C LEU A 197 -12.77 14.13 -1.30
N PHE A 198 -13.89 14.59 -0.76
CA PHE A 198 -13.93 15.57 0.33
C PHE A 198 -13.06 16.82 0.08
N GLY A 199 -13.07 17.31 -1.17
CA GLY A 199 -12.30 18.51 -1.56
C GLY A 199 -10.80 18.29 -1.75
N SER A 200 -10.31 17.03 -1.67
CA SER A 200 -8.90 16.76 -1.93
C SER A 200 -8.54 17.01 -3.40
N THR A 201 -7.37 17.59 -3.65
CA THR A 201 -6.90 17.94 -5.00
C THR A 201 -5.53 17.36 -5.33
N ARG A 202 -4.84 16.79 -4.36
CA ARG A 202 -3.48 16.23 -4.50
C ARG A 202 -3.12 15.33 -3.35
N ASP A 203 -2.12 14.49 -3.56
CA ASP A 203 -1.39 13.83 -2.48
C ASP A 203 -0.56 14.86 -1.70
N GLU A 204 -0.71 14.93 -0.37
CA GLU A 204 -0.19 16.06 0.42
C GLU A 204 1.30 15.96 0.76
N SER A 205 1.85 14.73 0.83
CA SER A 205 3.26 14.54 1.26
C SER A 205 4.28 14.76 0.15
N LEU A 206 3.87 14.80 -1.12
CA LEU A 206 4.77 14.99 -2.23
C LEU A 206 5.49 16.34 -2.15
N ARG A 207 6.82 16.30 -2.15
CA ARG A 207 7.71 17.47 -2.10
C ARG A 207 8.53 17.59 -3.38
N PRO A 208 8.02 18.26 -4.45
CA PRO A 208 8.69 18.32 -5.75
C PRO A 208 10.08 18.98 -5.71
N ARG A 209 10.38 19.74 -4.65
CA ARG A 209 11.67 20.41 -4.45
C ARG A 209 12.66 19.61 -3.59
N MET A 210 12.30 18.38 -3.22
CA MET A 210 13.20 17.53 -2.44
C MET A 210 14.50 17.30 -3.21
N ASN A 211 15.63 17.46 -2.53
CA ASN A 211 16.97 17.27 -3.06
C ASN A 211 17.93 16.89 -1.93
N GLU A 212 19.12 16.43 -2.28
CA GLU A 212 20.13 15.97 -1.31
C GLU A 212 20.50 17.04 -0.26
N LYS A 213 20.56 18.33 -0.66
CA LYS A 213 20.88 19.42 0.26
C LYS A 213 19.80 19.59 1.33
N LEU A 214 18.52 19.40 0.97
CA LEU A 214 17.40 19.44 1.92
C LEU A 214 17.39 18.20 2.79
N ALA A 215 17.55 17.01 2.23
CA ALA A 215 17.61 15.75 2.97
C ALA A 215 18.74 15.75 4.01
N LYS A 216 19.94 16.19 3.62
CA LYS A 216 21.10 16.30 4.52
C LYS A 216 20.87 17.21 5.73
N ARG A 217 20.01 18.23 5.63
CA ARG A 217 19.69 19.16 6.73
C ARG A 217 18.72 18.60 7.75
N MET A 218 18.03 17.50 7.44
CA MET A 218 17.08 16.90 8.38
C MET A 218 17.82 16.33 9.59
N PRO A 219 17.33 16.59 10.83
CA PRO A 219 17.91 15.97 12.02
C PRO A 219 17.66 14.47 12.00
N THR A 220 18.55 13.72 12.62
CA THR A 220 18.36 12.29 12.87
C THR A 220 17.25 12.05 13.87
N LEU A 221 16.48 10.97 13.71
CA LEU A 221 15.40 10.57 14.61
C LEU A 221 15.91 9.91 15.90
N PHE A 222 17.17 9.49 15.89
CA PHE A 222 17.85 8.84 17.01
C PHE A 222 19.13 9.61 17.38
N ARG A 223 19.47 9.54 18.66
CA ARG A 223 20.81 9.91 19.15
C ARG A 223 21.74 8.69 19.05
N LYS A 224 23.03 8.93 19.15
CA LYS A 224 24.03 7.87 19.08
C LYS A 224 23.88 6.82 20.18
N ASP A 225 23.63 7.26 21.42
CA ASP A 225 23.39 6.39 22.57
C ASP A 225 22.15 5.52 22.40
N GLU A 226 21.06 6.05 21.80
CA GLU A 226 19.87 5.28 21.46
C GLU A 226 20.18 4.20 20.41
N VAL A 227 20.93 4.53 19.36
CA VAL A 227 21.35 3.54 18.34
C VAL A 227 22.20 2.44 18.97
N GLU A 228 23.16 2.80 19.82
CA GLU A 228 23.99 1.82 20.53
C GLU A 228 23.14 0.88 21.41
N ALA A 229 22.09 1.39 22.05
CA ALA A 229 21.18 0.59 22.87
C ALA A 229 20.27 -0.35 22.04
N LEU A 230 19.95 0.01 20.80
CA LEU A 230 19.15 -0.85 19.90
C LEU A 230 19.87 -2.14 19.51
N LEU A 231 21.20 -2.13 19.42
CA LEU A 231 22.01 -3.23 18.89
C LEU A 231 22.44 -4.21 19.98
N THR A 232 22.44 -5.50 19.66
CA THR A 232 23.09 -6.49 20.52
C THR A 232 24.60 -6.32 20.53
N PRO A 233 25.34 -6.89 21.49
CA PRO A 233 26.82 -6.85 21.49
C PRO A 233 27.41 -7.36 20.18
N GLU A 234 26.87 -8.46 19.62
CA GLU A 234 27.31 -9.06 18.36
C GLU A 234 27.02 -8.16 17.16
N GLU A 235 25.83 -7.53 17.13
CA GLU A 235 25.45 -6.57 16.10
C GLU A 235 26.39 -5.35 16.14
N ARG A 236 26.67 -4.81 17.33
CA ARG A 236 27.63 -3.68 17.51
C ARG A 236 29.03 -4.01 17.00
N GLN A 237 29.51 -5.20 17.29
CA GLN A 237 30.82 -5.63 16.80
C GLN A 237 30.89 -5.67 15.26
N LYS A 238 29.79 -6.06 14.61
CA LYS A 238 29.69 -6.12 13.14
C LYS A 238 29.55 -4.74 12.49
N THR A 239 28.87 -3.78 13.14
CA THR A 239 28.57 -2.46 12.54
C THR A 239 29.77 -1.51 12.55
N GLY A 240 30.64 -1.59 13.55
CA GLY A 240 31.82 -0.75 13.73
C GLY A 240 31.55 0.70 14.15
N SER A 241 30.53 1.34 13.62
CA SER A 241 30.08 2.70 13.98
C SER A 241 28.57 2.73 14.19
N CYS A 242 28.10 3.40 15.22
CA CYS A 242 26.69 3.56 15.55
C CYS A 242 26.21 4.98 15.20
N THR A 243 26.58 5.49 14.04
CA THR A 243 26.11 6.82 13.57
C THR A 243 24.64 6.73 13.15
N PRO A 244 23.72 7.53 13.74
CA PRO A 244 22.31 7.51 13.37
C PRO A 244 22.07 7.82 11.89
N THR A 245 21.18 7.06 11.26
CA THR A 245 20.92 7.14 9.81
C THR A 245 19.52 7.64 9.48
N LEU A 246 18.51 7.31 10.29
CA LEU A 246 17.13 7.66 9.98
C LEU A 246 16.83 9.14 10.25
N THR A 247 16.05 9.70 9.34
CA THR A 247 15.51 11.08 9.39
C THR A 247 14.06 11.09 8.93
N ALA A 248 13.36 12.21 9.14
CA ALA A 248 12.03 12.41 8.57
C ALA A 248 12.00 12.51 7.01
N ALA A 249 13.17 12.54 6.36
CA ALA A 249 13.24 12.49 4.89
C ALA A 249 13.23 11.05 4.38
N ASN A 250 13.90 10.12 5.07
CA ASN A 250 14.12 8.74 4.63
C ASN A 250 13.26 7.70 5.37
N ALA A 251 12.27 8.18 6.13
CA ALA A 251 11.15 7.43 6.71
C ALA A 251 9.83 8.00 6.18
N CYS A 252 8.88 7.12 5.85
CA CYS A 252 7.58 7.56 5.35
C CYS A 252 6.76 8.31 6.41
N LEU A 253 5.81 9.12 5.95
CA LEU A 253 4.85 9.81 6.82
C LEU A 253 3.59 8.96 6.99
N THR A 254 3.01 8.99 8.20
CA THR A 254 1.70 8.41 8.48
C THR A 254 0.60 9.21 7.79
N GLN A 255 -0.41 8.51 7.26
CA GLN A 255 -1.39 9.15 6.39
C GLN A 255 -2.81 8.62 6.54
N ASP A 256 -3.72 9.35 5.93
CA ASP A 256 -5.12 9.00 5.71
C ASP A 256 -5.31 8.65 4.23
N GLY A 257 -6.07 7.61 3.93
CA GLY A 257 -6.35 7.24 2.55
C GLY A 257 -7.20 5.99 2.41
N ALA A 258 -7.70 5.76 1.21
CA ALA A 258 -8.43 4.55 0.84
C ALA A 258 -7.99 4.09 -0.55
N ALA A 259 -7.94 2.77 -0.75
CA ALA A 259 -7.65 2.15 -2.04
C ALA A 259 -8.35 0.79 -2.12
N PHE A 260 -9.05 0.54 -3.24
CA PHE A 260 -9.76 -0.71 -3.48
C PHE A 260 -9.57 -1.20 -4.91
N LEU A 261 -9.55 -2.50 -5.05
CA LEU A 261 -9.38 -3.27 -6.26
C LEU A 261 -10.59 -4.16 -6.47
N LEU A 262 -11.04 -4.32 -7.72
CA LEU A 262 -12.07 -5.27 -8.09
C LEU A 262 -11.43 -6.50 -8.71
N LEU A 263 -11.67 -7.65 -8.08
CA LEU A 263 -11.19 -8.95 -8.53
C LEU A 263 -12.36 -9.75 -9.10
N CYS A 264 -12.12 -10.50 -10.18
CA CYS A 264 -13.11 -11.47 -10.64
C CYS A 264 -12.45 -12.75 -11.19
N SER A 265 -13.27 -13.83 -11.29
CA SER A 265 -12.88 -15.06 -11.97
C SER A 265 -12.95 -14.92 -13.48
N GLY A 266 -12.18 -15.73 -14.22
CA GLY A 266 -12.27 -15.81 -15.69
C GLY A 266 -13.68 -16.18 -16.15
N ARG A 267 -14.36 -17.10 -15.45
CA ARG A 267 -15.77 -17.47 -15.77
C ARG A 267 -16.74 -16.30 -15.61
N GLN A 268 -16.45 -15.36 -14.69
CA GLN A 268 -17.29 -14.17 -14.53
C GLN A 268 -17.07 -13.15 -15.66
N LEU A 269 -15.83 -12.99 -16.13
CA LEU A 269 -15.55 -12.19 -17.34
C LEU A 269 -16.34 -12.72 -18.56
N GLU A 270 -16.31 -14.04 -18.77
CA GLU A 270 -17.08 -14.68 -19.85
C GLU A 270 -18.58 -14.50 -19.69
N LYS A 271 -19.10 -14.59 -18.45
CA LYS A 271 -20.50 -14.34 -18.14
C LYS A 271 -20.89 -12.91 -18.49
N TRP A 272 -20.15 -11.91 -18.04
CA TRP A 272 -20.39 -10.51 -18.37
C TRP A 272 -20.35 -10.27 -19.87
N SER A 273 -19.38 -10.85 -20.57
CA SER A 273 -19.30 -10.76 -22.05
C SER A 273 -20.55 -11.33 -22.73
N ARG A 274 -21.03 -12.51 -22.31
CA ARG A 274 -22.28 -13.12 -22.85
C ARG A 274 -23.54 -12.28 -22.56
N GLU A 275 -23.52 -11.51 -21.50
CA GLU A 275 -24.59 -10.56 -21.13
C GLU A 275 -24.45 -9.21 -21.85
N GLY A 276 -23.50 -9.07 -22.78
CA GLY A 276 -23.24 -7.83 -23.51
C GLY A 276 -22.52 -6.75 -22.71
N ARG A 277 -21.92 -7.12 -21.58
CA ARG A 277 -21.14 -6.22 -20.73
C ARG A 277 -19.65 -6.49 -20.94
N THR A 278 -18.99 -5.62 -21.69
CA THR A 278 -17.54 -5.73 -21.90
C THR A 278 -16.79 -5.18 -20.69
N VAL A 279 -16.03 -6.05 -20.03
CA VAL A 279 -15.15 -5.71 -18.91
C VAL A 279 -13.74 -6.19 -19.26
N GLU A 280 -12.87 -5.24 -19.56
CA GLU A 280 -11.48 -5.54 -19.91
C GLU A 280 -10.64 -5.71 -18.62
N PRO A 281 -9.96 -6.85 -18.42
CA PRO A 281 -9.10 -7.03 -17.27
C PRO A 281 -7.84 -6.16 -17.41
N LEU A 282 -7.47 -5.49 -16.32
CA LEU A 282 -6.25 -4.70 -16.24
C LEU A 282 -5.01 -5.60 -16.10
N ALA A 283 -5.14 -6.69 -15.33
CA ALA A 283 -4.10 -7.67 -15.13
C ALA A 283 -4.69 -9.00 -14.64
N ARG A 284 -3.95 -10.09 -14.84
CA ARG A 284 -4.14 -11.37 -14.16
C ARG A 284 -3.27 -11.41 -12.90
N ILE A 285 -3.78 -11.94 -11.82
CA ILE A 285 -2.98 -12.25 -10.63
C ILE A 285 -2.28 -13.60 -10.87
N VAL A 286 -0.96 -13.55 -10.97
CA VAL A 286 -0.12 -14.75 -11.20
C VAL A 286 0.06 -15.51 -9.91
N HIS A 287 0.45 -14.80 -8.83
CA HIS A 287 0.75 -15.39 -7.55
C HIS A 287 0.51 -14.41 -6.40
N VAL A 288 0.19 -14.95 -5.23
CA VAL A 288 0.10 -14.22 -3.95
C VAL A 288 0.80 -15.02 -2.88
N THR A 289 1.53 -14.37 -1.99
CA THR A 289 2.19 -15.04 -0.87
C THR A 289 2.34 -14.14 0.34
N MET A 290 2.55 -14.75 1.49
CA MET A 290 2.87 -14.08 2.76
C MET A 290 4.07 -14.75 3.40
N ALA A 291 4.84 -13.99 4.18
CA ALA A 291 6.02 -14.49 4.88
C ALA A 291 6.15 -13.86 6.26
N GLY A 292 6.92 -14.51 7.13
CA GLY A 292 7.39 -13.96 8.40
C GLY A 292 8.91 -13.80 8.40
N VAL A 293 9.38 -12.80 9.12
CA VAL A 293 10.81 -12.54 9.38
C VAL A 293 11.00 -12.18 10.84
N GLU A 294 12.24 -12.09 11.29
CA GLU A 294 12.58 -11.61 12.64
C GLU A 294 11.94 -10.24 12.90
N PRO A 295 11.07 -10.08 13.92
CA PRO A 295 10.33 -8.84 14.17
C PRO A 295 11.20 -7.62 14.37
N ARG A 296 12.40 -7.79 14.97
CA ARG A 296 13.38 -6.71 15.17
C ARG A 296 13.91 -6.12 13.86
N PHE A 297 13.72 -6.84 12.74
CA PHE A 297 14.09 -6.47 11.38
C PHE A 297 12.86 -6.41 10.46
N SER A 298 11.70 -6.01 10.98
CA SER A 298 10.43 -5.95 10.22
C SER A 298 10.56 -5.36 8.80
N PRO A 299 11.38 -4.32 8.51
CA PRO A 299 11.53 -3.82 7.14
C PRO A 299 12.00 -4.85 6.12
N LEU A 300 12.75 -5.89 6.56
CA LEU A 300 13.20 -6.98 5.68
C LEU A 300 12.05 -7.85 5.16
N GLY A 301 10.88 -7.78 5.79
CA GLY A 301 9.69 -8.52 5.37
C GLY A 301 9.30 -8.28 3.91
N ALA A 302 9.48 -7.05 3.40
CA ALA A 302 9.20 -6.72 2.00
C ALA A 302 10.16 -7.47 1.04
N LEU A 303 11.46 -7.52 1.37
CA LEU A 303 12.46 -8.20 0.55
C LEU A 303 12.24 -9.72 0.60
N ALA A 304 12.06 -10.26 1.80
CA ALA A 304 11.89 -11.70 2.00
C ALA A 304 10.63 -12.23 1.29
N VAL A 305 9.52 -11.49 1.36
CA VAL A 305 8.28 -11.92 0.70
C VAL A 305 8.35 -11.74 -0.82
N GLY A 306 9.09 -10.75 -1.32
CA GLY A 306 9.34 -10.57 -2.75
C GLY A 306 10.17 -11.73 -3.33
N ASP A 307 11.27 -12.09 -2.66
CA ASP A 307 12.10 -13.25 -3.04
C ASP A 307 11.27 -14.54 -3.04
N LYS A 308 10.47 -14.77 -1.98
CA LYS A 308 9.56 -15.91 -1.88
C LYS A 308 8.52 -15.95 -2.99
N ALA A 309 7.93 -14.79 -3.35
CA ALA A 309 6.93 -14.72 -4.41
C ALA A 309 7.51 -15.14 -5.78
N LEU A 310 8.74 -14.71 -6.09
CA LEU A 310 9.44 -15.11 -7.31
C LEU A 310 9.73 -16.60 -7.33
N GLU A 311 10.27 -17.14 -6.23
CA GLU A 311 10.57 -18.56 -6.09
C GLU A 311 9.32 -19.42 -6.28
N GLU A 312 8.22 -19.13 -5.57
CA GLU A 312 6.96 -19.88 -5.64
C GLU A 312 6.28 -19.77 -7.00
N ALA A 313 6.46 -18.64 -7.71
CA ALA A 313 5.95 -18.47 -9.07
C ALA A 313 6.86 -19.08 -10.15
N GLY A 314 8.05 -19.57 -9.80
CA GLY A 314 9.04 -20.05 -10.76
C GLY A 314 9.61 -18.95 -11.65
N LEU A 315 9.68 -17.71 -11.13
CA LEU A 315 10.16 -16.53 -11.84
C LEU A 315 11.48 -16.02 -11.25
N THR A 316 12.19 -15.23 -12.04
CA THR A 316 13.37 -14.52 -11.63
C THR A 316 13.15 -13.01 -11.69
N VAL A 317 14.06 -12.21 -11.15
CA VAL A 317 14.01 -10.74 -11.26
C VAL A 317 14.04 -10.25 -12.71
N SER A 318 14.57 -11.04 -13.64
CA SER A 318 14.60 -10.71 -15.07
C SER A 318 13.23 -10.78 -15.73
N ASP A 319 12.31 -11.55 -15.15
CA ASP A 319 10.96 -11.76 -15.67
C ASP A 319 9.98 -10.66 -15.23
N VAL A 320 10.44 -9.70 -14.41
CA VAL A 320 9.61 -8.64 -13.82
C VAL A 320 10.01 -7.28 -14.39
N ASP A 321 9.04 -6.55 -14.90
CA ASP A 321 9.23 -5.24 -15.54
C ASP A 321 9.06 -4.07 -14.56
N ASP A 322 8.38 -4.31 -13.42
CA ASP A 322 8.10 -3.30 -12.41
C ASP A 322 8.13 -3.88 -10.99
N PHE A 323 8.86 -3.23 -10.09
CA PHE A 323 8.99 -3.62 -8.68
C PHE A 323 8.42 -2.53 -7.77
N GLU A 324 7.25 -2.79 -7.22
CA GLU A 324 6.55 -1.91 -6.28
C GLU A 324 6.73 -2.41 -4.83
N TYR A 325 7.89 -2.14 -4.25
CA TYR A 325 8.14 -2.42 -2.84
C TYR A 325 7.76 -1.22 -1.98
N ASN A 326 6.96 -1.45 -0.94
CA ASN A 326 6.57 -0.36 -0.06
C ASN A 326 7.79 0.17 0.71
N GLU A 327 8.29 1.31 0.30
CA GLU A 327 9.42 1.99 0.93
C GLU A 327 9.00 2.76 2.19
N ALA A 328 8.45 2.04 3.19
CA ALA A 328 8.17 2.64 4.49
C ALA A 328 9.42 3.29 5.09
N PHE A 329 10.58 2.76 4.75
CA PHE A 329 11.91 3.27 5.06
C PHE A 329 12.83 3.08 3.87
N ALA A 330 13.67 4.06 3.60
CA ALA A 330 14.60 4.03 2.48
C ALA A 330 15.60 2.85 2.52
N VAL A 331 15.79 2.22 3.67
CA VAL A 331 16.65 1.03 3.82
C VAL A 331 16.15 -0.15 3.00
N ILE A 332 14.83 -0.27 2.77
CA ILE A 332 14.25 -1.31 1.91
C ILE A 332 14.75 -1.12 0.48
N SER A 333 14.62 0.11 -0.05
CA SER A 333 15.07 0.48 -1.39
C SER A 333 16.57 0.31 -1.58
N ALA A 334 17.36 0.74 -0.59
CA ALA A 334 18.81 0.59 -0.61
C ALA A 334 19.25 -0.89 -0.66
N LEU A 335 18.60 -1.75 0.14
CA LEU A 335 18.91 -3.18 0.17
C LEU A 335 18.44 -3.90 -1.09
N PHE A 336 17.27 -3.51 -1.65
CA PHE A 336 16.84 -4.01 -2.95
C PHE A 336 17.86 -3.70 -4.04
N ALA A 337 18.29 -2.44 -4.14
CA ALA A 337 19.25 -2.02 -5.16
C ALA A 337 20.63 -2.68 -5.02
N ARG A 338 21.08 -2.94 -3.79
CA ARG A 338 22.32 -3.67 -3.55
C ARG A 338 22.24 -5.13 -3.97
N ARG A 339 21.07 -5.77 -3.86
CA ARG A 339 20.83 -7.15 -4.31
C ARG A 339 20.62 -7.23 -5.82
N HIS A 340 19.97 -6.23 -6.40
CA HIS A 340 19.53 -6.22 -7.80
C HIS A 340 19.88 -4.89 -8.48
N PRO A 341 21.18 -4.57 -8.67
CA PRO A 341 21.62 -3.29 -9.21
C PRO A 341 21.08 -3.02 -10.62
N ASP A 342 20.90 -4.07 -11.42
CA ASP A 342 20.38 -3.97 -12.80
C ASP A 342 18.85 -3.78 -12.85
N CYS A 343 18.16 -3.80 -11.70
CA CYS A 343 16.72 -3.62 -11.60
C CYS A 343 16.31 -2.23 -11.10
N VAL A 344 17.25 -1.35 -10.79
CA VAL A 344 16.98 -0.04 -10.16
C VAL A 344 16.07 0.84 -11.01
N ASP A 345 16.17 0.80 -12.32
CA ASP A 345 15.32 1.62 -13.20
C ASP A 345 13.86 1.11 -13.23
N ARG A 346 13.63 -0.17 -12.94
CA ARG A 346 12.32 -0.81 -12.83
C ARG A 346 11.74 -0.76 -11.41
N TYR A 347 12.45 -0.18 -10.47
CA TYR A 347 12.06 -0.10 -9.07
C TYR A 347 11.39 1.23 -8.77
N LEU A 348 10.10 1.20 -8.36
CA LEU A 348 9.28 2.35 -8.02
C LEU A 348 9.38 3.47 -9.08
N PRO A 349 9.07 3.20 -10.35
CA PRO A 349 9.28 4.16 -11.44
C PRO A 349 8.38 5.40 -11.33
N LEU A 350 7.27 5.29 -10.58
CA LEU A 350 6.35 6.40 -10.31
C LEU A 350 6.57 7.03 -8.92
N GLY A 351 7.64 6.64 -8.21
CA GLY A 351 7.87 7.01 -6.81
C GLY A 351 7.06 6.16 -5.84
N GLY A 352 7.46 6.14 -4.57
CA GLY A 352 6.89 5.26 -3.55
C GLY A 352 6.43 5.98 -2.28
N ALA A 353 6.33 5.23 -1.18
CA ALA A 353 5.77 5.69 0.07
C ALA A 353 6.56 6.83 0.74
N LEU A 354 7.85 6.99 0.47
CA LEU A 354 8.62 8.14 0.96
C LEU A 354 8.07 9.46 0.39
N ALA A 355 7.56 9.44 -0.84
CA ALA A 355 6.99 10.61 -1.50
C ALA A 355 5.48 10.73 -1.29
N TYR A 356 4.73 9.64 -1.46
CA TYR A 356 3.26 9.66 -1.37
C TYR A 356 2.75 9.51 0.06
N GLY A 357 3.55 8.88 0.94
CA GLY A 357 3.17 8.53 2.30
C GLY A 357 2.60 7.12 2.44
N HIS A 358 2.18 6.77 3.66
CA HIS A 358 1.89 5.38 4.01
C HIS A 358 0.61 5.26 4.87
N PRO A 359 -0.58 5.22 4.25
CA PRO A 359 -1.82 4.87 4.94
C PRO A 359 -1.89 3.35 5.12
N TYR A 360 -1.39 2.85 6.23
CA TYR A 360 -1.07 1.43 6.53
C TYR A 360 -2.05 0.42 5.94
N GLY A 361 -3.32 0.49 6.33
CA GLY A 361 -4.33 -0.49 5.96
C GLY A 361 -4.66 -0.56 4.47
N CYS A 362 -4.36 0.49 3.68
CA CYS A 362 -4.63 0.48 2.23
C CYS A 362 -3.38 0.50 1.35
N SER A 363 -2.17 0.64 1.92
CA SER A 363 -0.93 0.82 1.15
C SER A 363 -0.65 -0.30 0.17
N GLY A 364 -0.97 -1.55 0.50
CA GLY A 364 -0.81 -2.67 -0.43
C GLY A 364 -1.65 -2.52 -1.71
N ALA A 365 -2.87 -1.99 -1.60
CA ALA A 365 -3.70 -1.71 -2.77
C ALA A 365 -3.19 -0.49 -3.56
N VAL A 366 -2.59 0.51 -2.88
CA VAL A 366 -1.90 1.63 -3.54
C VAL A 366 -0.74 1.12 -4.40
N LEU A 367 0.09 0.19 -3.89
CA LEU A 367 1.17 -0.42 -4.67
C LEU A 367 0.66 -1.10 -5.94
N VAL A 368 -0.40 -1.90 -5.84
CA VAL A 368 -1.02 -2.57 -7.00
C VAL A 368 -1.51 -1.55 -8.03
N ILE A 369 -2.12 -0.47 -7.60
CA ILE A 369 -2.59 0.61 -8.49
C ILE A 369 -1.40 1.29 -9.18
N HIS A 370 -0.31 1.56 -8.44
CA HIS A 370 0.90 2.15 -8.99
C HIS A 370 1.56 1.20 -9.99
N ALA A 371 1.63 -0.10 -9.69
CA ALA A 371 2.12 -1.13 -10.62
C ALA A 371 1.34 -1.16 -11.94
N LEU A 372 0.00 -1.14 -11.88
CA LEU A 372 -0.84 -1.08 -13.08
C LEU A 372 -0.55 0.17 -13.93
N ALA A 373 -0.37 1.31 -13.28
CA ALA A 373 -0.04 2.57 -13.95
C ALA A 373 1.37 2.54 -14.57
N ALA A 374 2.36 1.99 -13.85
CA ALA A 374 3.74 1.86 -14.29
C ALA A 374 3.84 0.92 -15.50
N LEU A 375 3.24 -0.28 -15.43
CA LEU A 375 3.20 -1.23 -16.53
C LEU A 375 2.56 -0.62 -17.78
N LYS A 376 1.44 0.09 -17.62
CA LYS A 376 0.78 0.79 -18.72
C LYS A 376 1.66 1.87 -19.35
N GLN A 377 2.36 2.66 -18.54
CA GLN A 377 3.23 3.74 -19.03
C GLN A 377 4.47 3.21 -19.76
N GLN A 378 5.03 2.10 -19.28
CA GLN A 378 6.28 1.53 -19.79
C GLN A 378 6.06 0.47 -20.87
N GLY A 379 4.82 0.01 -21.08
CA GLY A 379 4.53 -1.15 -21.93
C GLY A 379 5.05 -2.45 -21.33
N GLY A 380 5.21 -2.50 -20.01
CA GLY A 380 5.66 -3.68 -19.27
C GLY A 380 4.57 -4.73 -19.13
N ARG A 381 4.97 -5.96 -18.84
CA ARG A 381 4.07 -7.10 -18.72
C ARG A 381 3.85 -7.55 -17.28
N ARG A 382 4.91 -7.63 -16.47
CA ARG A 382 4.82 -8.17 -15.09
C ARG A 382 5.27 -7.17 -14.04
N ALA A 383 4.52 -7.14 -12.95
CA ALA A 383 4.89 -6.39 -11.76
C ALA A 383 4.91 -7.28 -10.51
N LEU A 384 5.82 -6.98 -9.61
CA LEU A 384 5.89 -7.56 -8.26
C LEU A 384 5.65 -6.46 -7.24
N CYS A 385 4.54 -6.54 -6.51
CA CYS A 385 4.24 -5.66 -5.38
C CYS A 385 4.56 -6.39 -4.08
N ALA A 386 5.33 -5.78 -3.19
CA ALA A 386 5.73 -6.36 -1.91
C ALA A 386 5.71 -5.33 -0.78
N ILE A 387 5.25 -5.73 0.39
CA ILE A 387 5.12 -4.86 1.56
C ILE A 387 5.48 -5.61 2.84
N ALA A 388 6.25 -4.96 3.71
CA ALA A 388 6.48 -5.41 5.08
C ALA A 388 5.35 -4.96 5.99
N GLY A 389 5.02 -5.77 7.00
CA GLY A 389 4.13 -5.43 8.11
C GLY A 389 4.87 -5.40 9.43
N ALA A 390 4.43 -4.56 10.36
CA ALA A 390 4.95 -4.54 11.72
C ALA A 390 4.78 -5.92 12.37
N GLY A 391 5.71 -6.30 13.24
CA GLY A 391 5.76 -7.64 13.84
C GLY A 391 6.49 -8.67 12.98
N GLY A 392 7.22 -8.23 11.95
CA GLY A 392 8.04 -9.12 11.12
C GLY A 392 7.21 -9.93 10.12
N THR A 393 6.20 -9.32 9.51
CA THR A 393 5.39 -9.97 8.47
C THR A 393 5.60 -9.31 7.10
N GLY A 394 5.16 -9.97 6.03
CA GLY A 394 5.15 -9.41 4.69
C GLY A 394 4.12 -10.08 3.79
N ALA A 395 3.65 -9.35 2.79
CA ALA A 395 2.76 -9.88 1.75
C ALA A 395 3.22 -9.40 0.37
N ALA A 396 3.06 -10.25 -0.65
CA ALA A 396 3.39 -9.93 -2.02
C ALA A 396 2.36 -10.46 -3.02
N VAL A 397 2.29 -9.80 -4.16
CA VAL A 397 1.50 -10.21 -5.32
C VAL A 397 2.30 -10.01 -6.60
N ILE A 398 2.21 -10.99 -7.50
CA ILE A 398 2.72 -10.88 -8.88
C ILE A 398 1.53 -10.70 -9.81
N LEU A 399 1.60 -9.66 -10.64
CA LEU A 399 0.61 -9.30 -11.63
C LEU A 399 1.17 -9.50 -13.04
N GLU A 400 0.30 -9.85 -13.98
CA GLU A 400 0.64 -9.95 -15.41
C GLU A 400 -0.45 -9.28 -16.24
N THR A 401 -0.07 -8.27 -17.03
CA THR A 401 -0.95 -7.65 -18.02
C THR A 401 -0.98 -8.50 -19.30
N GLY A 402 -2.05 -8.41 -20.09
CA GLY A 402 -2.07 -9.01 -21.44
C GLY A 402 -0.96 -8.40 -22.29
N GLY A 403 -0.02 -9.20 -22.78
CA GLY A 403 1.02 -8.75 -23.69
C GLY A 403 0.41 -8.45 -25.08
N GLY A 404 0.45 -7.17 -25.50
CA GLY A 404 0.07 -6.78 -26.85
C GLY A 404 -0.47 -5.35 -26.88
N THR A 405 0.12 -4.54 -27.75
CA THR A 405 -0.30 -3.16 -28.07
C THR A 405 -1.64 -3.07 -28.81
N ASP A 406 -2.32 -4.19 -29.02
CA ASP A 406 -3.57 -4.27 -29.78
C ASP A 406 -4.73 -4.63 -28.83
N GLY A 407 -5.45 -3.61 -28.32
CA GLY A 407 -6.75 -3.83 -27.68
C GLY A 407 -7.04 -3.13 -26.36
N LEU A 408 -6.27 -2.15 -25.94
CA LEU A 408 -6.70 -1.26 -24.84
C LEU A 408 -7.62 -0.17 -25.38
N CYS A 409 -8.88 -0.52 -25.54
CA CYS A 409 -9.94 0.47 -25.74
C CYS A 409 -10.01 1.34 -24.47
N THR A 410 -9.61 2.58 -24.63
CA THR A 410 -9.76 3.66 -23.65
C THR A 410 -11.23 3.75 -23.25
N VAL A 411 -11.53 3.56 -21.97
CA VAL A 411 -12.76 4.09 -21.36
C VAL A 411 -12.58 5.61 -21.28
N GLY A 412 -12.64 6.25 -22.44
CA GLY A 412 -12.60 7.69 -22.63
C GLY A 412 -13.95 8.15 -23.16
N GLY A 413 -14.97 8.10 -22.31
CA GLY A 413 -16.15 8.90 -22.50
C GLY A 413 -15.81 10.35 -22.14
N ALA A 414 -15.56 11.18 -23.16
CA ALA A 414 -15.48 12.62 -23.02
C ALA A 414 -16.78 13.12 -22.42
N LEU A 415 -16.78 13.43 -21.11
CA LEU A 415 -17.80 14.28 -20.53
C LEU A 415 -17.41 15.72 -20.79
N GLY A 416 -18.11 16.30 -21.78
CA GLY A 416 -18.09 17.72 -22.05
C GLY A 416 -18.43 18.51 -20.78
N CYS A 417 -17.62 19.52 -20.56
CA CYS A 417 -17.82 20.57 -19.56
C CYS A 417 -19.10 21.34 -19.92
N GLY A 418 -20.21 21.01 -19.25
CA GLY A 418 -21.44 21.81 -19.26
C GLY A 418 -21.57 22.51 -17.92
N ALA A 419 -21.26 23.78 -17.90
CA ALA A 419 -21.58 24.65 -16.78
C ALA A 419 -23.12 24.84 -16.72
N ALA A 420 -23.71 24.47 -15.59
CA ALA A 420 -24.99 25.02 -15.16
C ALA A 420 -25.01 25.01 -13.64
N GLY A 421 -25.01 26.21 -13.07
CA GLY A 421 -25.30 26.40 -11.66
C GLY A 421 -26.79 26.15 -11.39
N GLU A 422 -27.05 25.72 -10.15
CA GLU A 422 -28.16 26.29 -9.35
C GLU A 422 -28.17 25.63 -7.97
N THR A 423 -28.21 26.48 -6.99
CA THR A 423 -28.58 26.37 -5.59
C THR A 423 -29.79 25.45 -5.32
N PHE A 424 -29.72 24.63 -4.24
CA PHE A 424 -30.84 24.51 -3.29
C PHE A 424 -30.36 23.98 -1.94
N PHE A 425 -30.66 24.76 -0.91
CA PHE A 425 -30.68 24.43 0.52
C PHE A 425 -31.80 23.42 0.86
N HIS A 426 -31.50 22.43 1.65
CA HIS A 426 -32.09 22.10 2.96
C HIS A 426 -31.42 20.83 3.50
#